data_15958fd9288753d66a27c5650e4a0364
#
_entry.id   15958fd9288753d66a27c5650e4a0364
#
_cell.length_a   1.000
_cell.length_b   1.000
_cell.length_c   1.000
_cell.angle_alpha   90.00
_cell.angle_beta   90.00
_cell.angle_gamma   90.00
#
_symmetry.space_group_name_H-M   'P 1'
#
loop_
_entity.id
_entity.type
_entity.pdbx_description
1 polymer ?
#
loop_
_entity_poly.entity_id
_entity_poly.type
_entity_poly.pdbx_seq_one_letter_code
_entity_poly.pdbx_strand_id
1 'polypeptide(L)'
;MTRRICLPIFLLAVSILQSSANAQFGTTLNGVGPVSRSMGGATTAAPLDTLGAFQWNPATITALPNSTDFGLELLFPHSTLQSSVAANSLAPGFPAANVSGSTNSESGVFPLPEFGVVFTPEDSPVSYGLGILSVGGFGVNYPGSTTNPILTPPLPNGMGVGPVFTQYQLMQVIPTLAFQVNDQVSFGFSPIIDLASLSVDPGILAAPDNAGGSGFPTYPPMNHGAFQWGAGFQAGLFYVTDHSWQFGASYKSTQWFRDFNYHSSDQVGAPRSVQFGLDAPMTISLGAAYTGIDRLLISLDTRFLDYSNTRGYSASGFAPNGAIAGLGWKDIFAVSTGMQYRMTDAASARIGYSFNTNPISDSQTFYNVGSPLVIQHGAYLGTSYNITERFKVSLAYTHLFNNSISGPLQSAAGPIPGTSISSSSSADSIIVGASFTF
;
A
#
# COMPACT_ATOMS: atom_id res chain seq x y z
N MET A 1 19.27 -35.60 -26.61
CA MET A 1 20.24 -34.44 -26.54
C MET A 1 19.47 -33.13 -26.44
N THR A 2 18.89 -32.78 -25.30
CA THR A 2 18.20 -31.48 -25.12
C THR A 2 18.06 -31.16 -23.61
N ARG A 3 19.17 -31.04 -22.89
CA ARG A 3 19.14 -30.74 -21.43
C ARG A 3 20.15 -29.66 -20.98
N ARG A 4 20.60 -28.72 -21.83
CA ARG A 4 21.63 -27.74 -21.44
C ARG A 4 21.38 -26.28 -21.80
N ILE A 5 20.16 -25.82 -22.06
CA ILE A 5 19.93 -24.42 -22.47
C ILE A 5 19.26 -23.55 -21.41
N CYS A 6 18.65 -24.11 -20.35
CA CYS A 6 17.91 -23.29 -19.35
C CYS A 6 18.76 -22.66 -18.24
N LEU A 7 19.98 -23.13 -17.99
CA LEU A 7 20.80 -22.63 -16.89
C LEU A 7 21.44 -21.23 -17.10
N PRO A 8 21.89 -20.85 -18.31
CA PRO A 8 22.52 -19.54 -18.51
C PRO A 8 21.51 -18.37 -18.55
N ILE A 9 20.24 -18.60 -18.89
CA ILE A 9 19.21 -17.54 -18.91
C ILE A 9 18.82 -17.13 -17.48
N PHE A 10 18.79 -18.07 -16.54
CA PHE A 10 18.50 -17.80 -15.14
C PHE A 10 19.64 -17.02 -14.44
N LEU A 11 20.89 -17.30 -14.79
CA LEU A 11 22.07 -16.58 -14.26
C LEU A 11 22.23 -15.17 -14.86
N LEU A 12 21.77 -14.94 -16.10
CA LEU A 12 21.81 -13.61 -16.71
C LEU A 12 20.74 -12.66 -16.13
N ALA A 13 19.60 -13.18 -15.66
CA ALA A 13 18.56 -12.40 -15.00
C ALA A 13 18.98 -11.92 -13.60
N VAL A 14 19.86 -12.64 -12.91
CA VAL A 14 20.35 -12.31 -11.56
C VAL A 14 21.44 -11.22 -11.58
N SER A 15 22.17 -11.06 -12.69
CA SER A 15 23.26 -10.07 -12.80
C SER A 15 22.81 -8.64 -13.15
N ILE A 16 21.53 -8.41 -13.45
CA ILE A 16 20.96 -7.07 -13.74
C ILE A 16 20.42 -6.39 -12.46
N LEU A 17 20.40 -7.07 -11.31
CA LEU A 17 19.80 -6.61 -10.05
C LEU A 17 20.77 -5.86 -9.12
N GLN A 18 21.72 -5.08 -9.64
CA GLN A 18 22.55 -4.18 -8.83
C GLN A 18 22.05 -2.71 -8.84
N SER A 19 20.76 -2.50 -8.72
CA SER A 19 20.21 -1.22 -8.31
C SER A 19 19.16 -1.45 -7.22
N SER A 20 19.28 -0.74 -6.11
CA SER A 20 18.35 -0.73 -4.97
C SER A 20 16.90 -0.64 -5.42
N ALA A 21 16.10 -1.62 -5.06
CA ALA A 21 14.81 -1.87 -5.67
C ALA A 21 13.67 -2.12 -4.65
N ASN A 22 12.46 -1.58 -4.82
CA ASN A 22 11.39 -1.47 -3.79
C ASN A 22 9.94 -1.47 -4.35
N ALA A 23 8.91 -2.09 -3.72
CA ALA A 23 7.50 -2.00 -4.18
C ALA A 23 6.39 -2.10 -3.11
N GLN A 24 5.55 -1.05 -3.03
CA GLN A 24 4.19 -0.98 -2.50
C GLN A 24 3.44 0.06 -3.33
N PHE A 25 2.18 -0.18 -3.72
CA PHE A 25 1.44 0.72 -4.63
C PHE A 25 0.86 1.94 -3.89
N GLY A 26 1.73 2.75 -3.31
CA GLY A 26 1.33 3.83 -2.41
C GLY A 26 0.70 3.26 -1.13
N THR A 27 -0.56 3.64 -0.84
CA THR A 27 -1.29 3.11 0.34
C THR A 27 -1.90 1.73 0.11
N THR A 28 -1.90 1.21 -1.13
CA THR A 28 -2.53 -0.07 -1.49
C THR A 28 -1.49 -1.18 -1.48
N LEU A 29 -1.82 -2.32 -0.85
CA LEU A 29 -1.00 -3.52 -0.91
C LEU A 29 -1.04 -4.13 -2.32
N ASN A 30 0.10 -4.61 -2.81
CA ASN A 30 0.20 -5.20 -4.14
C ASN A 30 -0.49 -6.58 -4.28
N GLY A 31 -0.85 -7.23 -3.19
CA GLY A 31 -1.59 -8.47 -3.11
C GLY A 31 -2.15 -8.67 -1.70
N VAL A 32 -3.08 -9.60 -1.51
CA VAL A 32 -3.61 -10.04 -0.21
C VAL A 32 -3.59 -11.56 -0.15
N GLY A 33 -3.37 -12.10 1.04
CA GLY A 33 -3.20 -13.54 1.26
C GLY A 33 -1.86 -14.10 0.78
N PRO A 34 -1.47 -15.26 1.31
CA PRO A 34 -0.15 -15.84 1.06
C PRO A 34 0.07 -16.24 -0.41
N VAL A 35 -1.01 -16.61 -1.12
CA VAL A 35 -0.93 -17.04 -2.52
C VAL A 35 -0.71 -15.84 -3.43
N SER A 36 -1.59 -14.84 -3.38
CA SER A 36 -1.48 -13.64 -4.21
C SER A 36 -0.21 -12.84 -3.90
N ARG A 37 0.14 -12.67 -2.60
CA ARG A 37 1.39 -11.99 -2.19
C ARG A 37 2.63 -12.69 -2.75
N SER A 38 2.72 -14.01 -2.66
CA SER A 38 3.88 -14.76 -3.17
C SER A 38 4.02 -14.71 -4.71
N MET A 39 2.96 -14.34 -5.43
CA MET A 39 2.99 -14.04 -6.87
C MET A 39 3.36 -12.57 -7.19
N GLY A 40 3.79 -11.76 -6.18
CA GLY A 40 4.00 -10.34 -6.36
C GLY A 40 2.71 -9.55 -6.63
N GLY A 41 1.54 -10.15 -6.34
CA GLY A 41 0.22 -9.60 -6.65
C GLY A 41 -0.21 -9.79 -8.12
N ALA A 42 0.50 -10.57 -8.93
CA ALA A 42 0.17 -10.84 -10.33
C ALA A 42 -0.96 -11.87 -10.45
N THR A 43 -2.19 -11.47 -10.08
CA THR A 43 -3.37 -12.36 -10.01
C THR A 43 -4.59 -11.81 -10.77
N THR A 44 -4.44 -10.75 -11.56
CA THR A 44 -5.53 -10.19 -12.39
C THR A 44 -6.04 -11.19 -13.44
N ALA A 45 -5.15 -12.06 -13.96
CA ALA A 45 -5.46 -13.11 -14.92
C ALA A 45 -5.17 -14.52 -14.39
N ALA A 46 -4.74 -14.66 -13.14
CA ALA A 46 -4.35 -15.93 -12.52
C ALA A 46 -5.25 -16.25 -11.32
N PRO A 47 -6.36 -17.00 -11.51
CA PRO A 47 -7.28 -17.38 -10.43
C PRO A 47 -6.68 -18.49 -9.56
N LEU A 48 -5.85 -18.12 -8.57
CA LEU A 48 -5.12 -19.05 -7.71
C LEU A 48 -5.77 -19.25 -6.33
N ASP A 49 -6.46 -18.22 -5.83
CA ASP A 49 -7.17 -18.20 -4.55
C ASP A 49 -8.30 -17.16 -4.55
N THR A 50 -9.17 -17.21 -3.55
CA THR A 50 -10.31 -16.30 -3.44
C THR A 50 -9.85 -14.89 -3.08
N LEU A 51 -8.81 -14.74 -2.26
CA LEU A 51 -8.34 -13.44 -1.75
C LEU A 51 -7.79 -12.57 -2.88
N GLY A 52 -6.92 -13.14 -3.73
CA GLY A 52 -6.40 -12.45 -4.91
C GLY A 52 -7.47 -12.09 -5.94
N ALA A 53 -8.46 -12.98 -6.14
CA ALA A 53 -9.59 -12.74 -7.04
C ALA A 53 -10.43 -11.53 -6.60
N PHE A 54 -10.82 -11.46 -5.33
CA PHE A 54 -11.59 -10.33 -4.79
C PHE A 54 -10.82 -9.01 -4.85
N GLN A 55 -9.51 -9.04 -4.61
CA GLN A 55 -8.71 -7.82 -4.64
C GLN A 55 -8.58 -7.25 -6.06
N TRP A 56 -8.27 -8.11 -7.06
CA TRP A 56 -7.79 -7.61 -8.35
C TRP A 56 -8.73 -7.84 -9.53
N ASN A 57 -9.52 -8.93 -9.56
CA ASN A 57 -10.44 -9.16 -10.69
C ASN A 57 -11.63 -10.04 -10.29
N PRO A 58 -12.81 -9.45 -10.06
CA PRO A 58 -13.99 -10.19 -9.64
C PRO A 58 -14.47 -11.25 -10.65
N ALA A 59 -14.13 -11.12 -11.93
CA ALA A 59 -14.53 -12.10 -12.94
C ALA A 59 -13.82 -13.46 -12.76
N THR A 60 -12.64 -13.48 -12.13
CA THR A 60 -11.84 -14.70 -11.95
C THR A 60 -12.42 -15.68 -10.95
N ILE A 61 -13.41 -15.29 -10.13
CA ILE A 61 -14.09 -16.22 -9.22
C ILE A 61 -14.84 -17.34 -9.95
N THR A 62 -15.22 -17.15 -11.24
CA THR A 62 -15.85 -18.18 -12.06
C THR A 62 -14.93 -19.39 -12.35
N ALA A 63 -13.62 -19.20 -12.22
CA ALA A 63 -12.62 -20.25 -12.43
C ALA A 63 -12.13 -20.89 -11.12
N LEU A 64 -12.71 -20.51 -9.97
CA LEU A 64 -12.38 -21.07 -8.66
C LEU A 64 -13.41 -22.12 -8.23
N PRO A 65 -12.98 -23.19 -7.52
CA PRO A 65 -13.91 -24.12 -6.90
C PRO A 65 -14.65 -23.45 -5.73
N ASN A 66 -15.71 -24.08 -5.23
CA ASN A 66 -16.33 -23.72 -3.95
C ASN A 66 -15.26 -23.78 -2.87
N SER A 67 -14.90 -22.61 -2.31
CA SER A 67 -13.79 -22.54 -1.38
C SER A 67 -13.88 -21.38 -0.42
N THR A 68 -13.21 -21.53 0.71
CA THR A 68 -13.02 -20.48 1.71
C THR A 68 -11.54 -20.35 2.00
N ASP A 69 -11.02 -19.12 1.94
CA ASP A 69 -9.63 -18.79 2.25
C ASP A 69 -9.55 -17.85 3.44
N PHE A 70 -8.61 -18.12 4.33
CA PHE A 70 -8.22 -17.27 5.45
C PHE A 70 -6.76 -16.88 5.28
N GLY A 71 -6.43 -15.61 5.54
CA GLY A 71 -5.08 -15.08 5.58
C GLY A 71 -4.85 -14.26 6.82
N LEU A 72 -3.60 -14.25 7.29
CA LEU A 72 -3.08 -13.30 8.26
C LEU A 72 -1.67 -12.90 7.83
N GLU A 73 -1.52 -11.63 7.48
CA GLU A 73 -0.20 -11.02 7.25
C GLU A 73 0.25 -10.28 8.50
N LEU A 74 1.51 -10.49 8.88
CA LEU A 74 2.22 -9.68 9.87
C LEU A 74 3.22 -8.80 9.12
N LEU A 75 2.95 -7.50 9.04
CA LEU A 75 3.78 -6.53 8.33
C LEU A 75 4.69 -5.79 9.33
N PHE A 76 5.98 -5.74 9.03
CA PHE A 76 7.06 -5.12 9.81
C PHE A 76 7.65 -3.95 9.01
N PRO A 77 7.11 -2.72 9.10
CA PRO A 77 7.66 -1.57 8.42
C PRO A 77 8.90 -1.03 9.14
N HIS A 78 9.86 -0.54 8.35
CA HIS A 78 11.06 0.12 8.82
C HIS A 78 11.18 1.47 8.10
N SER A 79 11.14 2.57 8.85
CA SER A 79 11.27 3.91 8.30
C SER A 79 12.29 4.72 9.10
N THR A 80 13.10 5.51 8.40
CA THR A 80 14.08 6.41 9.01
C THR A 80 13.87 7.82 8.48
N LEU A 81 13.82 8.78 9.39
CA LEU A 81 13.72 10.20 9.10
C LEU A 81 15.01 10.91 9.48
N GLN A 82 15.61 11.60 8.52
CA GLN A 82 16.79 12.43 8.74
C GLN A 82 16.47 13.88 8.39
N SER A 83 17.01 14.84 9.12
CA SER A 83 16.94 16.23 8.74
C SER A 83 18.19 17.00 9.12
N SER A 84 18.43 18.09 8.40
CA SER A 84 19.53 19.03 8.66
C SER A 84 19.10 20.47 8.42
N VAL A 85 19.63 21.37 9.24
CA VAL A 85 19.39 22.82 9.17
C VAL A 85 20.75 23.52 9.30
N ALA A 86 21.15 24.25 8.29
CA ALA A 86 22.39 25.00 8.33
C ALA A 86 22.30 26.23 9.26
N ALA A 87 23.42 26.69 9.77
CA ALA A 87 23.48 27.91 10.58
C ALA A 87 22.87 29.10 9.82
N ASN A 88 22.07 29.90 10.52
CA ASN A 88 21.38 31.12 10.00
C ASN A 88 20.34 30.84 8.89
N SER A 89 19.93 29.58 8.64
CA SER A 89 19.00 29.27 7.54
C SER A 89 17.53 29.54 7.88
N LEU A 90 17.13 29.53 9.14
CA LEU A 90 15.75 29.83 9.55
C LEU A 90 15.53 31.32 9.87
N ALA A 91 16.53 32.00 10.45
CA ALA A 91 16.57 33.42 10.70
C ALA A 91 18.02 33.86 10.93
N PRO A 92 18.35 35.18 10.85
CA PRO A 92 19.66 35.66 11.24
C PRO A 92 20.02 35.24 12.68
N GLY A 93 21.14 34.53 12.85
CA GLY A 93 21.56 33.97 14.15
C GLY A 93 20.85 32.67 14.57
N PHE A 94 19.92 32.11 13.75
CA PHE A 94 19.17 30.91 14.12
C PHE A 94 19.08 29.89 12.99
N PRO A 95 19.46 28.59 13.23
CA PRO A 95 20.24 28.17 14.41
C PRO A 95 21.65 28.76 14.40
N ALA A 96 22.30 28.84 15.56
CA ALA A 96 23.66 29.40 15.68
C ALA A 96 24.75 28.55 15.01
N ALA A 97 24.49 27.24 14.83
CA ALA A 97 25.38 26.28 14.20
C ALA A 97 24.57 25.30 13.34
N ASN A 98 25.25 24.57 12.44
CA ASN A 98 24.63 23.48 11.71
C ASN A 98 24.10 22.39 12.65
N VAL A 99 22.86 21.98 12.48
CA VAL A 99 22.21 20.91 13.25
C VAL A 99 21.75 19.81 12.29
N SER A 100 21.97 18.57 12.63
CA SER A 100 21.49 17.42 11.87
C SER A 100 21.26 16.22 12.78
N GLY A 101 20.33 15.37 12.39
CA GLY A 101 20.04 14.14 13.13
C GLY A 101 19.25 13.13 12.31
N SER A 102 19.16 11.92 12.88
CA SER A 102 18.45 10.78 12.29
C SER A 102 17.64 10.09 13.37
N THR A 103 16.42 9.65 13.03
CA THR A 103 15.49 8.98 13.95
C THR A 103 14.79 7.85 13.23
N ASN A 104 14.78 6.67 13.84
CA ASN A 104 14.03 5.52 13.32
C ASN A 104 12.59 5.54 13.84
N SER A 105 11.68 5.05 13.04
CA SER A 105 10.29 4.84 13.42
C SER A 105 10.14 3.64 14.37
N GLU A 106 9.28 3.78 15.37
CA GLU A 106 8.89 2.77 16.35
C GLU A 106 7.46 2.27 16.09
N SER A 107 7.05 2.11 14.83
CA SER A 107 5.67 1.82 14.45
C SER A 107 5.17 0.40 14.80
N GLY A 108 6.07 -0.53 15.14
CA GLY A 108 5.70 -1.89 15.56
C GLY A 108 5.25 -2.78 14.41
N VAL A 109 4.39 -3.76 14.70
CA VAL A 109 3.90 -4.79 13.76
C VAL A 109 2.43 -4.54 13.46
N PHE A 110 2.05 -4.65 12.16
CA PHE A 110 0.66 -4.50 11.72
C PHE A 110 0.09 -5.85 11.32
N PRO A 111 -0.87 -6.41 12.08
CA PRO A 111 -1.62 -7.59 11.67
C PRO A 111 -2.71 -7.20 10.65
N LEU A 112 -2.75 -7.91 9.52
CA LEU A 112 -3.68 -7.70 8.43
C LEU A 112 -4.48 -9.00 8.21
N PRO A 113 -5.66 -9.15 8.82
CA PRO A 113 -6.52 -10.31 8.64
C PRO A 113 -7.26 -10.25 7.30
N GLU A 114 -7.50 -11.42 6.71
CA GLU A 114 -8.14 -11.57 5.41
C GLU A 114 -9.04 -12.79 5.40
N PHE A 115 -10.18 -12.67 4.74
CA PHE A 115 -11.17 -13.72 4.57
C PHE A 115 -11.81 -13.66 3.20
N GLY A 116 -12.04 -14.80 2.58
CA GLY A 116 -12.78 -14.90 1.33
C GLY A 116 -13.54 -16.20 1.22
N VAL A 117 -14.75 -16.16 0.66
CA VAL A 117 -15.56 -17.34 0.33
C VAL A 117 -16.15 -17.19 -1.06
N VAL A 118 -16.07 -18.24 -1.87
CA VAL A 118 -16.61 -18.32 -3.22
C VAL A 118 -17.50 -19.55 -3.35
N PHE A 119 -18.62 -19.36 -4.03
CA PHE A 119 -19.55 -20.39 -4.46
C PHE A 119 -19.66 -20.36 -5.99
N THR A 120 -19.31 -21.46 -6.63
CA THR A 120 -19.41 -21.69 -8.08
C THR A 120 -20.24 -22.95 -8.29
N PRO A 121 -21.59 -22.84 -8.36
CA PRO A 121 -22.48 -24.00 -8.55
C PRO A 121 -22.25 -24.66 -9.91
N GLU A 122 -22.18 -25.99 -9.97
CA GLU A 122 -21.82 -26.77 -11.17
C GLU A 122 -22.75 -26.50 -12.38
N ASP A 123 -24.04 -26.30 -12.16
CA ASP A 123 -25.04 -26.12 -13.22
C ASP A 123 -25.44 -24.64 -13.43
N SER A 124 -24.64 -23.69 -12.96
CA SER A 124 -24.93 -22.26 -13.01
C SER A 124 -23.82 -21.46 -13.69
N PRO A 125 -24.16 -20.56 -14.62
CA PRO A 125 -23.17 -19.63 -15.16
C PRO A 125 -22.80 -18.52 -14.14
N VAL A 126 -23.42 -18.50 -12.96
CA VAL A 126 -23.24 -17.46 -11.93
C VAL A 126 -22.43 -18.00 -10.78
N SER A 127 -21.32 -17.35 -10.49
CA SER A 127 -20.53 -17.50 -9.28
C SER A 127 -20.72 -16.30 -8.37
N TYR A 128 -20.69 -16.49 -7.07
CA TYR A 128 -20.83 -15.41 -6.11
C TYR A 128 -19.95 -15.65 -4.88
N GLY A 129 -19.65 -14.58 -4.17
CA GLY A 129 -18.79 -14.68 -3.00
C GLY A 129 -18.71 -13.40 -2.19
N LEU A 130 -17.94 -13.48 -1.12
CA LEU A 130 -17.68 -12.38 -0.20
C LEU A 130 -16.20 -12.36 0.19
N GLY A 131 -15.54 -11.22 -0.02
CA GLY A 131 -14.22 -10.92 0.52
C GLY A 131 -14.30 -9.93 1.69
N ILE A 132 -13.48 -10.13 2.72
CA ILE A 132 -13.20 -9.16 3.78
C ILE A 132 -11.68 -9.05 3.85
N LEU A 133 -11.13 -7.95 3.34
CA LEU A 133 -9.72 -7.84 3.04
C LEU A 133 -9.10 -6.60 3.68
N SER A 134 -7.97 -6.76 4.35
CA SER A 134 -7.08 -5.66 4.69
C SER A 134 -6.25 -5.31 3.46
N VAL A 135 -6.61 -4.24 2.74
CA VAL A 135 -6.07 -3.96 1.40
C VAL A 135 -5.02 -2.86 1.37
N GLY A 136 -4.82 -2.16 2.50
CA GLY A 136 -3.89 -1.04 2.52
C GLY A 136 -3.70 -0.43 3.88
N GLY A 137 -2.71 0.45 3.93
CA GLY A 137 -2.37 1.19 5.13
C GLY A 137 -0.92 1.67 5.11
N PHE A 138 -0.60 2.50 6.09
CA PHE A 138 0.76 2.93 6.41
C PHE A 138 0.82 3.39 7.85
N GLY A 139 2.04 3.49 8.40
CA GLY A 139 2.22 4.05 9.73
C GLY A 139 3.68 4.37 10.00
N VAL A 140 3.88 5.46 10.73
CA VAL A 140 5.16 5.84 11.33
C VAL A 140 4.92 6.27 12.78
N ASN A 141 5.94 6.10 13.61
CA ASN A 141 5.99 6.59 14.98
C ASN A 141 7.41 7.08 15.24
N TYR A 142 7.69 8.34 14.90
CA TYR A 142 8.98 8.95 15.18
C TYR A 142 8.92 9.63 16.56
N PRO A 143 9.71 9.15 17.55
CA PRO A 143 9.80 9.84 18.83
C PRO A 143 10.40 11.24 18.68
N GLY A 144 10.07 12.13 19.63
CA GLY A 144 10.69 13.44 19.70
C GLY A 144 12.21 13.33 19.82
N SER A 145 12.93 14.30 19.28
CA SER A 145 14.40 14.31 19.24
C SER A 145 14.96 15.65 19.69
N THR A 146 16.14 15.61 20.32
CA THR A 146 16.92 16.84 20.63
C THR A 146 17.96 17.16 19.55
N THR A 147 18.23 16.23 18.63
CA THR A 147 19.25 16.36 17.59
C THR A 147 18.70 16.38 16.18
N ASN A 148 17.59 15.67 15.89
CA ASN A 148 16.94 15.68 14.58
C ASN A 148 16.04 16.93 14.45
N PRO A 149 16.43 17.97 13.68
CA PRO A 149 15.77 19.27 13.66
C PRO A 149 14.25 19.24 13.53
N ILE A 150 13.72 18.44 12.59
CA ILE A 150 12.27 18.36 12.32
C ILE A 150 11.48 17.78 13.49
N LEU A 151 12.10 16.94 14.32
CA LEU A 151 11.50 16.26 15.47
C LEU A 151 11.79 16.97 16.81
N THR A 152 12.51 18.11 16.79
CA THR A 152 12.63 18.93 17.99
C THR A 152 11.28 19.57 18.35
N PRO A 153 11.07 20.00 19.60
CA PRO A 153 9.85 20.72 19.94
C PRO A 153 9.59 21.91 19.01
N PRO A 154 8.33 22.32 18.87
CA PRO A 154 8.00 23.58 18.15
C PRO A 154 8.64 24.80 18.79
N LEU A 155 8.73 25.89 18.05
CA LEU A 155 9.17 27.20 18.56
C LEU A 155 8.31 27.62 19.76
N PRO A 156 8.89 28.29 20.78
CA PRO A 156 10.29 28.80 20.85
C PRO A 156 11.30 27.77 21.40
N ASN A 157 10.90 26.57 21.80
CA ASN A 157 11.72 25.60 22.53
C ASN A 157 12.58 24.72 21.61
N GLY A 158 12.35 24.76 20.30
CA GLY A 158 13.06 24.01 19.26
C GLY A 158 12.84 24.65 17.91
N MET A 159 12.91 23.86 16.84
CA MET A 159 12.73 24.32 15.45
C MET A 159 11.89 23.36 14.61
N GLY A 160 11.37 22.30 15.22
CA GLY A 160 10.63 21.23 14.56
C GLY A 160 9.14 21.26 14.82
N VAL A 161 8.52 20.09 14.63
CA VAL A 161 7.09 19.86 14.89
C VAL A 161 6.83 18.95 16.09
N GLY A 162 7.90 18.46 16.74
CA GLY A 162 7.84 17.45 17.80
C GLY A 162 7.79 16.02 17.24
N PRO A 163 7.34 15.04 18.08
CA PRO A 163 7.13 13.66 17.63
C PRO A 163 6.16 13.62 16.45
N VAL A 164 6.31 12.63 15.56
CA VAL A 164 5.39 12.44 14.43
C VAL A 164 4.84 11.02 14.47
N PHE A 165 3.53 10.92 14.60
CA PHE A 165 2.79 9.68 14.58
C PHE A 165 1.73 9.70 13.48
N THR A 166 1.68 8.67 12.65
CA THR A 166 0.60 8.46 11.70
C THR A 166 0.29 6.96 11.62
N GLN A 167 -0.98 6.62 11.61
CA GLN A 167 -1.44 5.26 11.37
C GLN A 167 -2.71 5.31 10.52
N TYR A 168 -2.65 4.71 9.33
CA TYR A 168 -3.76 4.52 8.42
C TYR A 168 -3.98 3.04 8.17
N GLN A 169 -5.22 2.59 8.20
CA GLN A 169 -5.63 1.23 7.88
C GLN A 169 -6.86 1.27 7.00
N LEU A 170 -6.91 0.39 6.00
CA LEU A 170 -8.03 0.27 5.07
C LEU A 170 -8.45 -1.19 4.95
N MET A 171 -9.70 -1.45 5.29
CA MET A 171 -10.38 -2.74 5.12
C MET A 171 -11.53 -2.59 4.11
N GLN A 172 -11.70 -3.60 3.27
CA GLN A 172 -12.77 -3.69 2.27
C GLN A 172 -13.65 -4.90 2.51
N VAL A 173 -14.98 -4.72 2.45
CA VAL A 173 -15.98 -5.79 2.34
C VAL A 173 -16.46 -5.80 0.89
N ILE A 174 -16.28 -6.94 0.20
CA ILE A 174 -16.39 -7.05 -1.25
C ILE A 174 -17.36 -8.19 -1.60
N PRO A 175 -18.69 -7.98 -1.50
CA PRO A 175 -19.64 -8.92 -2.09
C PRO A 175 -19.45 -8.92 -3.61
N THR A 176 -19.39 -10.10 -4.21
CA THR A 176 -19.03 -10.26 -5.62
C THR A 176 -20.02 -11.17 -6.32
N LEU A 177 -20.37 -10.79 -7.54
CA LEU A 177 -21.14 -11.59 -8.48
C LEU A 177 -20.36 -11.67 -9.79
N ALA A 178 -20.19 -12.88 -10.32
CA ALA A 178 -19.57 -13.07 -11.63
C ALA A 178 -20.44 -13.99 -12.50
N PHE A 179 -20.37 -13.75 -13.80
CA PHE A 179 -21.16 -14.44 -14.81
C PHE A 179 -20.25 -14.97 -15.92
N GLN A 180 -20.30 -16.28 -16.14
CA GLN A 180 -19.62 -16.95 -17.25
C GLN A 180 -20.52 -16.88 -18.48
N VAL A 181 -20.13 -16.09 -19.48
CA VAL A 181 -20.89 -15.88 -20.74
C VAL A 181 -20.79 -17.10 -21.65
N ASN A 182 -19.60 -17.71 -21.69
CA ASN A 182 -19.27 -18.93 -22.40
C ASN A 182 -18.00 -19.53 -21.77
N ASP A 183 -17.50 -20.63 -22.32
CA ASP A 183 -16.32 -21.35 -21.78
C ASP A 183 -15.04 -20.51 -21.74
N GLN A 184 -15.00 -19.39 -22.44
CA GLN A 184 -13.80 -18.53 -22.57
C GLN A 184 -13.95 -17.20 -21.85
N VAL A 185 -15.15 -16.63 -21.69
CA VAL A 185 -15.37 -15.26 -21.24
C VAL A 185 -16.21 -15.20 -19.97
N SER A 186 -15.72 -14.51 -18.98
CA SER A 186 -16.45 -14.19 -17.74
C SER A 186 -16.39 -12.70 -17.42
N PHE A 187 -17.48 -12.17 -16.86
CA PHE A 187 -17.58 -10.84 -16.29
C PHE A 187 -17.83 -10.93 -14.78
N GLY A 188 -17.31 -9.98 -14.03
CA GLY A 188 -17.55 -9.88 -12.60
C GLY A 188 -17.83 -8.45 -12.18
N PHE A 189 -18.61 -8.30 -11.12
CA PHE A 189 -18.94 -7.02 -10.51
C PHE A 189 -18.98 -7.15 -8.99
N SER A 190 -18.42 -6.17 -8.30
CA SER A 190 -18.38 -6.10 -6.84
C SER A 190 -18.68 -4.67 -6.40
N PRO A 191 -19.77 -4.38 -5.71
CA PRO A 191 -19.82 -3.22 -4.84
C PRO A 191 -18.78 -3.39 -3.73
N ILE A 192 -18.17 -2.28 -3.30
CA ILE A 192 -17.16 -2.28 -2.25
C ILE A 192 -17.66 -1.39 -1.11
N ILE A 193 -17.59 -1.90 0.10
CA ILE A 193 -17.83 -1.15 1.32
C ILE A 193 -16.50 -1.05 2.04
N ASP A 194 -16.04 0.17 2.26
CA ASP A 194 -14.76 0.45 2.89
C ASP A 194 -14.95 0.86 4.36
N LEU A 195 -13.99 0.45 5.18
CA LEU A 195 -13.80 0.96 6.53
C LEU A 195 -12.33 1.39 6.67
N ALA A 196 -12.10 2.68 6.84
CA ALA A 196 -10.76 3.22 7.10
C ALA A 196 -10.64 3.76 8.51
N SER A 197 -9.45 3.62 9.09
CA SER A 197 -9.05 4.27 10.35
C SER A 197 -7.82 5.12 10.09
N LEU A 198 -7.81 6.36 10.60
CA LEU A 198 -6.67 7.26 10.45
C LEU A 198 -6.39 8.00 11.77
N SER A 199 -5.13 8.02 12.17
CA SER A 199 -4.57 8.85 13.25
C SER A 199 -3.41 9.65 12.70
N VAL A 200 -3.30 10.94 13.06
CA VAL A 200 -2.20 11.83 12.63
C VAL A 200 -1.84 12.77 13.79
N ASP A 201 -0.59 12.76 14.21
CA ASP A 201 -0.09 13.67 15.25
C ASP A 201 1.35 14.12 14.90
N PRO A 202 1.62 15.42 14.72
CA PRO A 202 0.67 16.54 14.72
C PRO A 202 -0.29 16.52 13.53
N GLY A 203 -1.49 17.06 13.71
CA GLY A 203 -2.56 17.11 12.72
C GLY A 203 -2.31 18.14 11.61
N ILE A 204 -1.29 17.92 10.80
CA ILE A 204 -0.80 18.85 9.78
C ILE A 204 -1.82 19.21 8.67
N LEU A 205 -2.84 18.36 8.49
CA LEU A 205 -3.95 18.60 7.54
C LEU A 205 -5.01 19.56 8.11
N ALA A 206 -4.85 19.99 9.37
CA ALA A 206 -5.68 21.01 10.01
C ALA A 206 -4.91 22.33 10.10
N ALA A 207 -5.62 23.46 10.16
CA ALA A 207 -4.97 24.76 10.41
C ALA A 207 -4.26 24.77 11.76
N PRO A 208 -3.03 25.21 11.88
CA PRO A 208 -2.41 25.46 13.19
C PRO A 208 -3.13 26.62 13.90
N ASP A 209 -3.07 26.64 15.24
CA ASP A 209 -3.62 27.73 16.03
C ASP A 209 -2.56 28.36 16.93
N ASN A 210 -2.83 29.59 17.38
CA ASN A 210 -2.01 30.36 18.30
C ASN A 210 -2.87 30.82 19.52
N ALA A 211 -3.76 29.97 20.02
CA ALA A 211 -4.63 30.30 21.14
C ALA A 211 -3.85 30.64 22.42
N GLY A 212 -2.63 30.11 22.58
CA GLY A 212 -1.71 30.46 23.66
C GLY A 212 -1.07 31.84 23.54
N GLY A 213 -1.25 32.56 22.42
CA GLY A 213 -0.74 33.92 22.22
C GLY A 213 0.80 34.02 22.12
N SER A 214 1.50 32.92 21.93
CA SER A 214 2.97 32.87 21.88
C SER A 214 3.57 33.49 20.61
N GLY A 215 2.75 33.67 19.56
CA GLY A 215 3.20 34.03 18.21
C GLY A 215 3.72 32.83 17.41
N PHE A 216 3.73 31.61 18.00
CA PHE A 216 4.17 30.36 17.37
C PHE A 216 3.00 29.39 17.27
N PRO A 217 2.26 29.37 16.14
CA PRO A 217 1.14 28.47 15.98
C PRO A 217 1.59 27.01 15.92
N THR A 218 0.78 26.10 16.51
CA THR A 218 1.00 24.66 16.49
C THR A 218 -0.18 23.92 15.89
N TYR A 219 0.09 22.77 15.31
CA TYR A 219 -0.95 21.89 14.78
C TYR A 219 -1.66 21.15 15.93
N PRO A 220 -2.98 20.90 15.80
CA PRO A 220 -3.74 20.20 16.82
C PRO A 220 -3.35 18.71 16.87
N PRO A 221 -3.44 18.04 18.04
CA PRO A 221 -3.28 16.60 18.12
C PRO A 221 -4.47 15.86 17.47
N MET A 222 -4.21 14.86 16.62
CA MET A 222 -5.21 14.00 15.99
C MET A 222 -4.78 12.52 16.15
N ASN A 223 -4.30 12.15 17.34
CA ASN A 223 -3.65 10.88 17.63
C ASN A 223 -4.62 9.73 17.96
N HIS A 224 -5.92 9.99 18.10
CA HIS A 224 -6.95 8.95 18.26
C HIS A 224 -7.54 8.60 16.88
N GLY A 225 -7.66 7.29 16.60
CA GLY A 225 -8.16 6.81 15.32
C GLY A 225 -9.59 7.30 15.02
N ALA A 226 -9.76 8.03 13.94
CA ALA A 226 -11.09 8.33 13.40
C ALA A 226 -11.45 7.25 12.39
N PHE A 227 -12.59 6.58 12.60
CA PHE A 227 -13.13 5.59 11.68
C PHE A 227 -14.10 6.24 10.72
N GLN A 228 -13.93 5.95 9.42
CA GLN A 228 -14.85 6.42 8.40
C GLN A 228 -15.22 5.32 7.42
N TRP A 229 -16.48 5.37 6.98
CA TRP A 229 -17.01 4.53 5.94
C TRP A 229 -16.76 5.16 4.58
N GLY A 230 -16.43 4.32 3.62
CA GLY A 230 -16.34 4.65 2.22
C GLY A 230 -17.10 3.64 1.37
N ALA A 231 -17.21 3.93 0.09
CA ALA A 231 -17.82 3.03 -0.86
C ALA A 231 -17.21 3.23 -2.26
N GLY A 232 -17.23 2.15 -3.02
CA GLY A 232 -16.84 2.13 -4.41
C GLY A 232 -17.37 0.89 -5.10
N PHE A 233 -16.81 0.57 -6.25
CA PHE A 233 -17.14 -0.66 -6.97
C PHE A 233 -15.94 -1.15 -7.77
N GLN A 234 -15.99 -2.42 -8.17
CA GLN A 234 -15.03 -3.04 -9.08
C GLN A 234 -15.78 -3.83 -10.14
N ALA A 235 -15.31 -3.73 -11.39
CA ALA A 235 -15.76 -4.54 -12.51
C ALA A 235 -14.57 -5.26 -13.13
N GLY A 236 -14.78 -6.48 -13.62
CA GLY A 236 -13.74 -7.31 -14.19
C GLY A 236 -14.17 -8.08 -15.42
N LEU A 237 -13.19 -8.39 -16.25
CA LEU A 237 -13.26 -9.27 -17.41
C LEU A 237 -12.17 -10.34 -17.26
N PHE A 238 -12.54 -11.59 -17.52
CA PHE A 238 -11.59 -12.71 -17.58
C PHE A 238 -11.81 -13.49 -18.88
N TYR A 239 -10.72 -13.77 -19.58
CA TYR A 239 -10.74 -14.47 -20.87
C TYR A 239 -9.70 -15.58 -20.89
N VAL A 240 -10.13 -16.79 -21.22
CA VAL A 240 -9.29 -17.99 -21.35
C VAL A 240 -9.25 -18.43 -22.81
N THR A 241 -8.05 -18.58 -23.36
CA THR A 241 -7.87 -19.07 -24.74
C THR A 241 -7.75 -20.60 -24.79
N ASP A 242 -7.97 -21.16 -25.99
CA ASP A 242 -7.74 -22.59 -26.24
C ASP A 242 -6.26 -23.01 -26.17
N HIS A 243 -5.33 -22.05 -26.06
CA HIS A 243 -3.87 -22.23 -26.11
C HIS A 243 -3.17 -21.91 -24.79
N SER A 244 -3.81 -22.19 -23.65
CA SER A 244 -3.23 -22.04 -22.31
C SER A 244 -2.90 -20.59 -21.89
N TRP A 245 -3.38 -19.59 -22.58
CA TRP A 245 -3.31 -18.20 -22.18
C TRP A 245 -4.58 -17.77 -21.45
N GLN A 246 -4.39 -16.96 -20.43
CA GLN A 246 -5.46 -16.32 -19.66
C GLN A 246 -5.19 -14.81 -19.65
N PHE A 247 -6.23 -14.01 -19.84
CA PHE A 247 -6.16 -12.55 -19.81
C PHE A 247 -7.20 -12.02 -18.82
N GLY A 248 -6.82 -10.98 -18.10
CA GLY A 248 -7.71 -10.31 -17.15
C GLY A 248 -7.63 -8.80 -17.33
N ALA A 249 -8.76 -8.15 -17.16
CA ALA A 249 -8.84 -6.70 -17.04
C ALA A 249 -9.79 -6.35 -15.91
N SER A 250 -9.45 -5.37 -15.10
CA SER A 250 -10.37 -4.86 -14.08
C SER A 250 -10.25 -3.36 -13.89
N TYR A 251 -11.36 -2.77 -13.50
CA TYR A 251 -11.51 -1.39 -13.10
C TYR A 251 -12.06 -1.35 -11.68
N LYS A 252 -11.32 -0.72 -10.76
CA LYS A 252 -11.78 -0.40 -9.41
C LYS A 252 -11.94 1.11 -9.34
N SER A 253 -13.13 1.59 -8.99
CA SER A 253 -13.41 3.02 -8.86
C SER A 253 -12.58 3.64 -7.73
N THR A 254 -12.48 4.96 -7.70
CA THR A 254 -12.14 5.67 -6.46
C THR A 254 -13.04 5.16 -5.34
N GLN A 255 -12.45 4.95 -4.16
CA GLN A 255 -13.22 4.64 -2.97
C GLN A 255 -13.47 5.97 -2.25
N TRP A 256 -14.72 6.43 -2.26
CA TRP A 256 -15.13 7.72 -1.71
C TRP A 256 -15.46 7.58 -0.24
N PHE A 257 -14.72 8.30 0.61
CA PHE A 257 -14.94 8.32 2.05
C PHE A 257 -15.68 9.57 2.50
N ARG A 258 -16.43 9.46 3.60
CA ARG A 258 -16.83 10.62 4.39
C ARG A 258 -15.59 11.26 5.02
N ASP A 259 -15.69 12.56 5.36
CA ASP A 259 -14.61 13.26 6.03
C ASP A 259 -14.25 12.61 7.37
N PHE A 260 -12.96 12.44 7.62
CA PHE A 260 -12.46 12.05 8.93
C PHE A 260 -12.70 13.18 9.91
N ASN A 261 -13.34 12.88 11.04
CA ASN A 261 -13.72 13.86 12.05
C ASN A 261 -12.95 13.59 13.35
N TYR A 262 -12.27 14.61 13.85
CA TYR A 262 -11.50 14.53 15.08
C TYR A 262 -12.04 15.51 16.11
N HIS A 263 -12.21 15.03 17.35
CA HIS A 263 -12.39 15.87 18.53
C HIS A 263 -11.00 16.11 19.11
N SER A 264 -10.46 17.29 18.86
CA SER A 264 -9.12 17.71 19.24
C SER A 264 -9.19 18.89 20.23
N SER A 265 -8.04 19.50 20.51
CA SER A 265 -7.90 20.70 21.31
C SER A 265 -7.01 21.72 20.61
N ASP A 266 -7.18 22.98 20.98
CA ASP A 266 -6.25 24.07 20.64
C ASP A 266 -5.03 24.07 21.59
N GLN A 267 -4.12 25.06 21.42
CA GLN A 267 -2.93 25.23 22.25
C GLN A 267 -3.20 25.42 23.76
N VAL A 268 -4.38 25.86 24.15
CA VAL A 268 -4.76 26.10 25.55
C VAL A 268 -5.68 25.00 26.11
N GLY A 269 -5.93 23.94 25.32
CA GLY A 269 -6.74 22.80 25.71
C GLY A 269 -8.25 23.00 25.49
N ALA A 270 -8.70 24.06 24.82
CA ALA A 270 -10.10 24.24 24.50
C ALA A 270 -10.54 23.28 23.36
N PRO A 271 -11.75 22.72 23.42
CA PRO A 271 -12.25 21.78 22.42
C PRO A 271 -12.21 22.34 21.00
N ARG A 272 -11.72 21.55 20.04
CA ARG A 272 -11.64 21.90 18.63
C ARG A 272 -12.04 20.69 17.76
N SER A 273 -12.97 20.90 16.83
CA SER A 273 -13.29 19.89 15.80
C SER A 273 -12.48 20.13 14.56
N VAL A 274 -11.92 19.06 13.99
CA VAL A 274 -11.13 19.06 12.77
C VAL A 274 -11.71 18.04 11.79
N GLN A 275 -11.80 18.42 10.52
CA GLN A 275 -12.30 17.56 9.45
C GLN A 275 -11.37 17.64 8.24
N PHE A 276 -11.11 16.49 7.61
CA PHE A 276 -10.48 16.46 6.28
C PHE A 276 -10.87 15.19 5.52
N GLY A 277 -10.75 15.24 4.19
CA GLY A 277 -11.08 14.14 3.31
C GLY A 277 -9.83 13.42 2.79
N LEU A 278 -9.91 12.09 2.80
CA LEU A 278 -8.91 11.21 2.21
C LEU A 278 -9.64 10.04 1.52
N ASP A 279 -9.53 9.95 0.19
CA ASP A 279 -10.13 8.87 -0.60
C ASP A 279 -9.04 7.84 -0.99
N ALA A 280 -9.44 6.63 -1.45
CA ALA A 280 -8.49 5.70 -2.05
C ALA A 280 -8.58 5.78 -3.59
N PRO A 281 -7.44 5.63 -4.32
CA PRO A 281 -7.39 5.93 -5.74
C PRO A 281 -8.16 4.93 -6.60
N MET A 282 -8.65 5.40 -7.73
CA MET A 282 -9.10 4.56 -8.83
C MET A 282 -7.92 3.70 -9.33
N THR A 283 -8.21 2.44 -9.70
CA THR A 283 -7.20 1.50 -10.20
C THR A 283 -7.69 0.81 -11.47
N ILE A 284 -6.83 0.77 -12.48
CA ILE A 284 -6.99 -0.07 -13.67
C ILE A 284 -5.93 -1.17 -13.60
N SER A 285 -6.34 -2.42 -13.79
CA SER A 285 -5.43 -3.58 -13.82
C SER A 285 -5.60 -4.37 -15.11
N LEU A 286 -4.49 -4.73 -15.74
CA LEU A 286 -4.44 -5.64 -16.89
C LEU A 286 -3.48 -6.77 -16.55
N GLY A 287 -3.86 -7.99 -16.86
CA GLY A 287 -3.07 -9.18 -16.56
C GLY A 287 -3.05 -10.18 -17.71
N ALA A 288 -1.96 -10.94 -17.77
CA ALA A 288 -1.82 -12.11 -18.63
C ALA A 288 -1.17 -13.24 -17.85
N ALA A 289 -1.69 -14.47 -18.00
CA ALA A 289 -1.10 -15.65 -17.41
C ALA A 289 -0.96 -16.77 -18.45
N TYR A 290 0.06 -17.59 -18.30
CA TYR A 290 0.36 -18.71 -19.19
C TYR A 290 0.50 -20.02 -18.40
N THR A 291 -0.26 -21.04 -18.81
CA THR A 291 -0.33 -22.36 -18.16
C THR A 291 0.09 -23.50 -19.09
N GLY A 292 0.63 -23.20 -20.29
CA GLY A 292 0.96 -24.21 -21.31
C GLY A 292 2.23 -25.03 -21.05
N ILE A 293 2.93 -24.80 -19.93
CA ILE A 293 4.06 -25.61 -19.47
C ILE A 293 3.58 -26.49 -18.32
N ASP A 294 3.82 -27.80 -18.40
CA ASP A 294 3.39 -28.72 -17.35
C ASP A 294 3.84 -28.25 -15.96
N ARG A 295 2.90 -28.25 -15.01
CA ARG A 295 3.08 -27.85 -13.61
C ARG A 295 3.53 -26.38 -13.38
N LEU A 296 3.63 -25.53 -14.42
CA LEU A 296 4.09 -24.16 -14.32
C LEU A 296 3.00 -23.17 -14.75
N LEU A 297 2.74 -22.17 -13.91
CA LEU A 297 1.99 -20.98 -14.24
C LEU A 297 2.93 -19.76 -14.13
N ILE A 298 2.89 -18.90 -15.15
CA ILE A 298 3.60 -17.60 -15.17
C ILE A 298 2.55 -16.50 -15.35
N SER A 299 2.62 -15.45 -14.56
CA SER A 299 1.71 -14.31 -14.66
C SER A 299 2.45 -12.99 -14.71
N LEU A 300 1.88 -12.03 -15.45
CA LEU A 300 2.33 -10.65 -15.56
C LEU A 300 1.12 -9.74 -15.48
N ASP A 301 1.17 -8.77 -14.57
CA ASP A 301 0.14 -7.73 -14.40
C ASP A 301 0.75 -6.34 -14.55
N THR A 302 -0.03 -5.42 -15.09
CA THR A 302 0.24 -3.98 -15.06
C THR A 302 -0.92 -3.25 -14.42
N ARG A 303 -0.62 -2.18 -13.65
CA ARG A 303 -1.63 -1.39 -12.94
C ARG A 303 -1.34 0.10 -13.06
N PHE A 304 -2.42 0.86 -13.15
CA PHE A 304 -2.42 2.30 -13.03
C PHE A 304 -3.28 2.71 -11.83
N LEU A 305 -2.74 3.54 -10.92
CA LEU A 305 -3.44 4.06 -9.76
C LEU A 305 -3.44 5.60 -9.83
N ASP A 306 -4.63 6.19 -9.84
CA ASP A 306 -4.87 7.63 -10.06
C ASP A 306 -4.81 8.42 -8.73
N TYR A 307 -3.60 8.63 -8.20
CA TYR A 307 -3.41 9.44 -6.99
C TYR A 307 -3.50 10.95 -7.28
N SER A 308 -3.10 11.39 -8.46
CA SER A 308 -3.07 12.82 -8.82
C SER A 308 -4.46 13.46 -8.89
N ASN A 309 -5.52 12.67 -9.03
CA ASN A 309 -6.91 13.13 -9.01
C ASN A 309 -7.68 12.67 -7.75
N THR A 310 -6.99 12.08 -6.78
CA THR A 310 -7.61 11.54 -5.56
C THR A 310 -7.58 12.57 -4.43
N ARG A 311 -8.70 12.78 -3.76
CA ARG A 311 -8.85 13.72 -2.64
C ARG A 311 -7.89 13.35 -1.50
N GLY A 312 -7.17 14.37 -0.97
CA GLY A 312 -6.14 14.23 0.05
C GLY A 312 -4.73 14.02 -0.51
N TYR A 313 -4.60 13.55 -1.76
CA TYR A 313 -3.31 13.32 -2.43
C TYR A 313 -2.99 14.33 -3.51
N SER A 314 -3.99 14.83 -4.25
CA SER A 314 -3.81 15.67 -5.44
C SER A 314 -3.24 17.06 -5.13
N ALA A 315 -3.66 17.70 -4.06
CA ALA A 315 -3.15 19.01 -3.66
C ALA A 315 -1.78 18.90 -2.97
N SER A 316 -1.02 19.98 -2.96
CA SER A 316 0.29 20.07 -2.29
C SER A 316 0.51 21.49 -1.73
N GLY A 317 1.50 21.62 -0.83
CA GLY A 317 1.86 22.89 -0.23
C GLY A 317 0.97 23.28 0.94
N PHE A 318 1.05 24.56 1.35
CA PHE A 318 0.25 25.11 2.43
C PHE A 318 -1.03 25.75 1.89
N ALA A 319 -2.14 25.47 2.51
CA ALA A 319 -3.38 26.21 2.31
C ALA A 319 -3.29 27.61 2.97
N PRO A 320 -4.16 28.58 2.59
CA PRO A 320 -4.14 29.93 3.15
C PRO A 320 -4.28 30.01 4.67
N ASN A 321 -4.87 28.99 5.30
CA ASN A 321 -5.03 28.88 6.75
C ASN A 321 -3.84 28.18 7.45
N GLY A 322 -2.77 27.85 6.72
CA GLY A 322 -1.56 27.21 7.24
C GLY A 322 -1.63 25.69 7.36
N ALA A 323 -2.77 25.04 7.04
CA ALA A 323 -2.86 23.59 6.91
C ALA A 323 -2.02 23.11 5.70
N ILE A 324 -1.56 21.86 5.73
CA ILE A 324 -1.08 21.20 4.51
C ILE A 324 -2.31 20.85 3.65
N ALA A 325 -2.29 21.31 2.39
CA ALA A 325 -3.42 21.20 1.47
C ALA A 325 -3.65 19.74 1.01
N GLY A 326 -2.60 18.93 0.99
CA GLY A 326 -2.59 17.53 0.58
C GLY A 326 -1.17 17.03 0.41
N LEU A 327 -1.02 15.76 0.05
CA LEU A 327 0.28 15.07 0.03
C LEU A 327 1.07 15.29 -1.27
N GLY A 328 0.45 15.80 -2.33
CA GLY A 328 1.10 16.14 -3.61
C GLY A 328 1.60 14.92 -4.39
N TRP A 329 0.85 13.81 -4.35
CA TRP A 329 1.25 12.56 -4.99
C TRP A 329 0.98 12.55 -6.49
N LYS A 330 1.87 11.90 -7.21
CA LYS A 330 1.71 11.55 -8.62
C LYS A 330 1.04 10.18 -8.75
N ASP A 331 0.56 9.89 -9.95
CA ASP A 331 0.02 8.58 -10.28
C ASP A 331 1.09 7.50 -10.20
N ILE A 332 0.64 6.29 -9.87
CA ILE A 332 1.48 5.11 -9.84
C ILE A 332 1.21 4.26 -11.08
N PHE A 333 2.27 3.93 -11.79
CA PHE A 333 2.31 2.83 -12.74
C PHE A 333 3.07 1.66 -12.11
N ALA A 334 2.47 0.48 -12.08
CA ALA A 334 3.03 -0.69 -11.44
C ALA A 334 3.06 -1.90 -12.38
N VAL A 335 4.07 -2.75 -12.19
CA VAL A 335 4.23 -4.05 -12.88
C VAL A 335 4.48 -5.12 -11.83
N SER A 336 3.77 -6.23 -11.93
CA SER A 336 3.95 -7.41 -11.09
C SER A 336 4.15 -8.65 -11.95
N THR A 337 5.04 -9.53 -11.56
CA THR A 337 5.20 -10.84 -12.19
C THR A 337 5.31 -11.93 -11.13
N GLY A 338 4.76 -13.10 -11.44
CA GLY A 338 4.81 -14.24 -10.55
C GLY A 338 4.89 -15.56 -11.28
N MET A 339 5.50 -16.53 -10.63
CA MET A 339 5.58 -17.91 -11.10
C MET A 339 5.11 -18.84 -10.00
N GLN A 340 4.24 -19.79 -10.35
CA GLN A 340 3.87 -20.93 -9.50
C GLN A 340 4.33 -22.22 -10.16
N TYR A 341 5.07 -23.02 -9.41
CA TYR A 341 5.46 -24.38 -9.81
C TYR A 341 4.87 -25.43 -8.86
N ARG A 342 4.10 -26.38 -9.40
CA ARG A 342 3.62 -27.54 -8.66
C ARG A 342 4.74 -28.57 -8.57
N MET A 343 5.45 -28.59 -7.42
CA MET A 343 6.56 -29.51 -7.16
C MET A 343 6.09 -30.95 -7.10
N THR A 344 4.94 -31.15 -6.46
CA THR A 344 4.22 -32.43 -6.37
C THR A 344 2.72 -32.16 -6.48
N ASP A 345 1.88 -33.19 -6.44
CA ASP A 345 0.43 -33.02 -6.42
C ASP A 345 -0.07 -32.35 -5.12
N ALA A 346 0.71 -32.47 -4.04
CA ALA A 346 0.40 -31.86 -2.75
C ALA A 346 1.10 -30.51 -2.52
N ALA A 347 2.23 -30.22 -3.18
CA ALA A 347 3.09 -29.07 -2.85
C ALA A 347 3.30 -28.14 -4.05
N SER A 348 3.17 -26.84 -3.81
CA SER A 348 3.48 -25.79 -4.76
C SER A 348 4.44 -24.77 -4.17
N ALA A 349 5.37 -24.26 -4.99
CA ALA A 349 6.24 -23.12 -4.66
C ALA A 349 5.93 -21.93 -5.57
N ARG A 350 6.13 -20.71 -5.05
CA ARG A 350 5.91 -19.48 -5.78
C ARG A 350 7.06 -18.51 -5.57
N ILE A 351 7.31 -17.74 -6.60
CA ILE A 351 8.20 -16.58 -6.56
C ILE A 351 7.53 -15.43 -7.30
N GLY A 352 7.66 -14.24 -6.76
CA GLY A 352 7.11 -13.03 -7.37
C GLY A 352 8.05 -11.84 -7.27
N TYR A 353 7.79 -10.87 -8.11
CA TYR A 353 8.47 -9.59 -8.10
C TYR A 353 7.48 -8.49 -8.50
N SER A 354 7.58 -7.31 -7.88
CA SER A 354 6.82 -6.14 -8.30
C SER A 354 7.68 -4.89 -8.33
N PHE A 355 7.29 -3.98 -9.23
CA PHE A 355 7.84 -2.65 -9.39
C PHE A 355 6.72 -1.62 -9.47
N ASN A 356 6.91 -0.44 -8.91
CA ASN A 356 6.06 0.73 -9.15
C ASN A 356 6.86 2.03 -9.18
N THR A 357 6.30 3.03 -9.88
CA THR A 357 6.83 4.39 -9.85
C THR A 357 6.61 5.00 -8.46
N ASN A 358 7.53 5.86 -8.01
CA ASN A 358 7.39 6.59 -6.74
C ASN A 358 6.35 7.71 -6.90
N PRO A 359 5.28 7.77 -6.10
CA PRO A 359 4.31 8.84 -6.17
C PRO A 359 4.83 10.16 -5.57
N ILE A 360 5.80 10.10 -4.66
CA ILE A 360 6.31 11.24 -3.91
C ILE A 360 7.58 11.76 -4.59
N SER A 361 7.56 13.00 -5.05
CA SER A 361 8.76 13.65 -5.58
C SER A 361 9.60 14.27 -4.46
N ASP A 362 10.88 14.53 -4.72
CA ASP A 362 11.80 15.12 -3.75
C ASP A 362 11.29 16.43 -3.13
N SER A 363 10.64 17.28 -3.93
CA SER A 363 10.03 18.53 -3.44
C SER A 363 8.85 18.32 -2.48
N GLN A 364 8.28 17.12 -2.44
CA GLN A 364 7.15 16.75 -1.59
C GLN A 364 7.58 15.99 -0.32
N THR A 365 8.88 15.74 -0.11
CA THR A 365 9.38 14.98 1.05
C THR A 365 8.89 15.56 2.37
N PHE A 366 8.91 16.88 2.54
CA PHE A 366 8.47 17.56 3.77
C PHE A 366 7.00 17.26 4.11
N TYR A 367 6.11 17.28 3.13
CA TYR A 367 4.68 17.06 3.32
C TYR A 367 4.32 15.59 3.59
N ASN A 368 5.28 14.68 3.38
CA ASN A 368 5.10 13.23 3.47
C ASN A 368 5.91 12.58 4.60
N VAL A 369 6.35 13.35 5.61
CA VAL A 369 7.07 12.81 6.77
C VAL A 369 6.23 11.76 7.52
N GLY A 370 4.92 11.99 7.63
CA GLY A 370 3.98 11.06 8.25
C GLY A 370 3.57 9.87 7.37
N SER A 371 3.89 9.92 6.06
CA SER A 371 3.50 8.89 5.08
C SER A 371 4.59 8.63 4.04
N PRO A 372 5.79 8.18 4.46
CA PRO A 372 6.94 8.02 3.55
C PRO A 372 6.82 6.75 2.69
N LEU A 373 5.76 6.67 1.88
CA LEU A 373 5.44 5.53 1.03
C LEU A 373 6.21 5.59 -0.28
N VAL A 374 7.53 5.54 -0.18
CA VAL A 374 8.49 5.70 -1.27
C VAL A 374 8.94 4.37 -1.88
N ILE A 375 8.49 3.27 -1.32
CA ILE A 375 8.85 1.91 -1.71
C ILE A 375 8.46 1.66 -3.18
N GLN A 376 9.36 1.08 -4.01
CA GLN A 376 9.16 0.88 -5.46
C GLN A 376 9.28 -0.57 -5.94
N HIS A 377 9.99 -1.47 -5.25
CA HIS A 377 10.19 -2.86 -5.67
C HIS A 377 10.02 -3.84 -4.51
N GLY A 378 9.55 -5.05 -4.77
CA GLY A 378 9.42 -6.12 -3.80
C GLY A 378 9.78 -7.49 -4.37
N ALA A 379 10.32 -8.35 -3.52
CA ALA A 379 10.55 -9.76 -3.79
C ALA A 379 9.66 -10.61 -2.88
N TYR A 380 9.11 -11.68 -3.45
CA TYR A 380 8.09 -12.49 -2.81
C TYR A 380 8.39 -13.96 -2.98
N LEU A 381 8.23 -14.72 -1.92
CA LEU A 381 8.37 -16.17 -1.91
C LEU A 381 7.17 -16.79 -1.21
N GLY A 382 6.75 -17.98 -1.64
CA GLY A 382 5.69 -18.68 -0.93
C GLY A 382 5.60 -20.14 -1.29
N THR A 383 4.90 -20.86 -0.44
CA THR A 383 4.62 -22.27 -0.62
C THR A 383 3.21 -22.61 -0.16
N SER A 384 2.63 -23.65 -0.72
CA SER A 384 1.39 -24.24 -0.27
C SER A 384 1.53 -25.75 -0.19
N TYR A 385 0.84 -26.35 0.79
CA TYR A 385 0.78 -27.79 0.96
C TYR A 385 -0.65 -28.25 1.22
N ASN A 386 -1.13 -29.18 0.41
CA ASN A 386 -2.42 -29.84 0.59
C ASN A 386 -2.26 -30.90 1.68
N ILE A 387 -2.81 -30.61 2.87
CA ILE A 387 -2.87 -31.57 4.01
C ILE A 387 -3.83 -32.70 3.69
N THR A 388 -4.94 -32.36 3.03
CA THR A 388 -5.93 -33.28 2.47
C THR A 388 -6.36 -32.75 1.10
N GLU A 389 -7.24 -33.50 0.40
CA GLU A 389 -7.82 -33.02 -0.88
C GLU A 389 -8.64 -31.72 -0.72
N ARG A 390 -9.15 -31.45 0.49
CA ARG A 390 -10.01 -30.29 0.79
C ARG A 390 -9.37 -29.23 1.67
N PHE A 391 -8.20 -29.49 2.24
CA PHE A 391 -7.55 -28.57 3.17
C PHE A 391 -6.12 -28.30 2.75
N LYS A 392 -5.81 -27.05 2.48
CA LYS A 392 -4.50 -26.52 2.08
C LYS A 392 -4.02 -25.47 3.08
N VAL A 393 -2.74 -25.49 3.41
CA VAL A 393 -2.06 -24.44 4.15
C VAL A 393 -1.06 -23.74 3.25
N SER A 394 -0.85 -22.45 3.48
CA SER A 394 0.05 -21.62 2.70
C SER A 394 0.88 -20.71 3.58
N LEU A 395 2.12 -20.48 3.17
CA LEU A 395 3.08 -19.58 3.82
C LEU A 395 3.71 -18.71 2.76
N ALA A 396 3.86 -17.41 3.05
CA ALA A 396 4.62 -16.51 2.20
C ALA A 396 5.51 -15.59 3.04
N TYR A 397 6.58 -15.12 2.40
CA TYR A 397 7.48 -14.08 2.89
C TYR A 397 7.61 -13.01 1.82
N THR A 398 7.55 -11.77 2.26
CA THR A 398 7.74 -10.59 1.41
C THR A 398 8.89 -9.76 1.94
N HIS A 399 9.76 -9.31 1.05
CA HIS A 399 10.75 -8.30 1.33
C HIS A 399 10.52 -7.10 0.40
N LEU A 400 10.17 -5.96 1.00
CA LEU A 400 10.04 -4.67 0.33
C LEU A 400 11.34 -3.89 0.61
N PHE A 401 12.13 -3.71 -0.42
CA PHE A 401 13.49 -3.18 -0.30
C PHE A 401 13.50 -1.68 0.06
N ASN A 402 14.55 -1.18 0.67
CA ASN A 402 14.65 0.21 1.11
C ASN A 402 14.74 1.20 -0.06
N ASN A 403 13.97 2.28 -0.01
CA ASN A 403 14.12 3.46 -0.87
C ASN A 403 14.11 4.74 -0.04
N SER A 404 14.60 5.82 -0.62
CA SER A 404 14.67 7.13 0.04
C SER A 404 14.36 8.26 -0.93
N ILE A 405 13.80 9.33 -0.38
CA ILE A 405 13.65 10.64 -1.03
C ILE A 405 14.25 11.71 -0.15
N SER A 406 14.64 12.82 -0.74
CA SER A 406 15.22 13.95 -0.01
C SER A 406 14.83 15.27 -0.65
N GLY A 407 14.47 16.26 0.19
CA GLY A 407 14.11 17.59 -0.25
C GLY A 407 14.36 18.63 0.85
N PRO A 408 14.15 19.93 0.59
CA PRO A 408 14.27 20.96 1.60
C PRO A 408 13.08 20.95 2.57
N LEU A 409 13.24 21.52 3.75
CA LEU A 409 12.12 21.97 4.56
C LEU A 409 11.33 23.02 3.83
N GLN A 410 10.01 23.05 4.04
CA GLN A 410 9.10 23.97 3.36
C GLN A 410 8.52 24.98 4.33
N SER A 411 8.29 26.19 3.84
CA SER A 411 7.49 27.23 4.49
C SER A 411 6.36 27.68 3.55
N ALA A 412 5.45 28.52 4.04
CA ALA A 412 4.42 29.11 3.20
C ALA A 412 5.00 29.99 2.05
N ALA A 413 6.23 30.46 2.18
CA ALA A 413 6.96 31.22 1.14
C ALA A 413 7.74 30.30 0.16
N GLY A 414 7.75 28.99 0.39
CA GLY A 414 8.48 28.01 -0.42
C GLY A 414 9.61 27.30 0.34
N PRO A 415 10.54 26.64 -0.38
CA PRO A 415 11.64 25.89 0.20
C PRO A 415 12.60 26.78 1.00
N ILE A 416 13.04 26.27 2.15
CA ILE A 416 13.97 26.99 3.03
C ILE A 416 15.41 26.60 2.63
N PRO A 417 16.23 27.56 2.13
CA PRO A 417 17.60 27.28 1.73
C PRO A 417 18.46 26.81 2.90
N GLY A 418 19.43 25.92 2.66
CA GLY A 418 20.32 25.39 3.69
C GLY A 418 19.66 24.36 4.60
N THR A 419 18.50 23.85 4.23
CA THR A 419 17.81 22.76 4.95
C THR A 419 17.67 21.51 4.10
N SER A 420 17.60 20.36 4.74
CA SER A 420 17.30 19.09 4.09
C SER A 420 16.49 18.19 4.99
N ILE A 421 15.59 17.43 4.40
CA ILE A 421 14.87 16.35 5.04
C ILE A 421 14.93 15.13 4.13
N SER A 422 15.20 13.96 4.68
CA SER A 422 15.23 12.70 3.95
C SER A 422 14.40 11.66 4.70
N SER A 423 13.54 10.97 3.97
CA SER A 423 12.77 9.84 4.46
C SER A 423 13.14 8.59 3.70
N SER A 424 13.40 7.49 4.39
CA SER A 424 13.61 6.18 3.81
C SER A 424 12.66 5.14 4.41
N SER A 425 12.23 4.17 3.61
CA SER A 425 11.31 3.12 4.04
C SER A 425 11.63 1.78 3.40
N SER A 426 11.47 0.72 4.17
CA SER A 426 11.45 -0.68 3.76
C SER A 426 10.42 -1.45 4.58
N ALA A 427 10.08 -2.68 4.21
CA ALA A 427 9.24 -3.53 5.04
C ALA A 427 9.50 -5.02 4.76
N ASP A 428 9.25 -5.83 5.78
CA ASP A 428 9.18 -7.28 5.67
C ASP A 428 7.77 -7.75 6.05
N SER A 429 7.30 -8.88 5.50
CA SER A 429 6.10 -9.51 6.02
C SER A 429 6.17 -11.04 5.99
N ILE A 430 5.47 -11.66 6.95
CA ILE A 430 5.20 -13.09 7.01
C ILE A 430 3.70 -13.26 6.90
N ILE A 431 3.27 -14.13 5.97
CA ILE A 431 1.86 -14.35 5.69
C ILE A 431 1.55 -15.82 5.82
N VAL A 432 0.57 -16.16 6.63
CA VAL A 432 0.05 -17.52 6.78
C VAL A 432 -1.39 -17.59 6.29
N GLY A 433 -1.79 -18.71 5.75
CA GLY A 433 -3.17 -18.90 5.31
C GLY A 433 -3.61 -20.36 5.28
N ALA A 434 -4.93 -20.51 5.29
CA ALA A 434 -5.61 -21.78 5.21
C ALA A 434 -6.74 -21.71 4.17
N SER A 435 -6.89 -22.73 3.35
CA SER A 435 -7.92 -22.86 2.33
C SER A 435 -8.71 -24.14 2.52
N PHE A 436 -10.03 -24.06 2.39
CA PHE A 436 -10.95 -25.18 2.43
C PHE A 436 -11.77 -25.23 1.14
N THR A 437 -11.76 -26.37 0.45
CA THR A 437 -12.60 -26.65 -0.73
C THR A 437 -13.75 -27.55 -0.30
N PHE A 438 -15.00 -27.28 -0.72
CA PHE A 438 -16.20 -28.01 -0.29
C PHE A 438 -17.21 -28.24 -1.43
#